data_779159a6f421196838ca482f09b317d1
#
_entry.id   779159a6f421196838ca482f09b317d1
#
_cell.length_a   1.000
_cell.length_b   1.000
_cell.length_c   1.000
_cell.angle_alpha   90.00
_cell.angle_beta   90.00
_cell.angle_gamma   90.00
#
_symmetry.space_group_name_H-M   'P 1'
#
loop_
_entity.id
_entity.type
_entity.pdbx_description
1 polymer ?
#
loop_
_entity_poly.entity_id
_entity_poly.type
_entity_poly.pdbx_seq_one_letter_code
_entity_poly.pdbx_strand_id
1 'polypeptide(L)'
;KKMIRKQLAELEPSQNFRKHYLALMDLGAVICQSRSPSCDLCPWQSKCRWLELGKPLLQTSKKQSQPFASTARYARGRIVDHLRTNPTHTTNEIRRLLPSNHKEHTSIYLKALAKEGLIEKNKKGWSLPN
;
A
#
# COMPACT_ATOMS: atom_id res chain seq x y z
N LYS A 1 14.28 -8.80 5.96
CA LYS A 1 14.49 -8.25 4.58
C LYS A 1 15.87 -8.60 3.98
N LYS A 2 16.99 -8.54 4.73
CA LYS A 2 18.34 -8.91 4.22
C LYS A 2 18.47 -10.38 3.83
N MET A 3 17.88 -11.30 4.59
CA MET A 3 17.96 -12.76 4.33
C MET A 3 17.22 -13.16 3.04
N ILE A 4 16.03 -12.61 2.81
CA ILE A 4 15.25 -12.90 1.59
C ILE A 4 16.01 -12.44 0.34
N ARG A 5 16.65 -11.26 0.39
CA ARG A 5 17.47 -10.76 -0.73
C ARG A 5 18.67 -11.66 -1.04
N LYS A 6 19.31 -12.24 -0.01
CA LYS A 6 20.44 -13.16 -0.21
C LYS A 6 19.98 -14.46 -0.86
N GLN A 7 18.86 -15.04 -0.40
CA GLN A 7 18.29 -16.25 -0.99
C GLN A 7 17.77 -16.05 -2.42
N LEU A 8 17.22 -14.86 -2.72
CA LEU A 8 16.81 -14.50 -4.10
C LEU A 8 18.02 -14.27 -5.03
N ALA A 9 19.16 -13.80 -4.51
CA ALA A 9 20.36 -13.62 -5.29
C ALA A 9 21.12 -14.95 -5.58
N GLU A 10 20.90 -15.97 -4.75
CA GLU A 10 21.45 -17.33 -4.94
C GLU A 10 20.62 -18.18 -5.93
N LEU A 11 19.42 -17.75 -6.26
CA LEU A 11 18.64 -18.30 -7.36
C LEU A 11 19.23 -17.75 -8.66
N GLU A 12 20.01 -18.58 -9.37
CA GLU A 12 20.57 -18.19 -10.66
C GLU A 12 19.48 -17.58 -11.56
N PRO A 13 19.77 -16.43 -12.19
CA PRO A 13 18.83 -15.81 -13.09
C PRO A 13 18.63 -16.71 -14.30
N SER A 14 17.60 -17.58 -14.25
CA SER A 14 17.12 -18.24 -15.45
C SER A 14 16.77 -17.14 -16.47
N GLN A 15 16.99 -17.40 -17.77
CA GLN A 15 16.71 -16.46 -18.87
C GLN A 15 15.23 -15.97 -18.90
N ASN A 16 14.39 -16.40 -17.95
CA ASN A 16 12.97 -16.13 -17.86
C ASN A 16 12.57 -15.54 -16.48
N PHE A 17 13.28 -14.51 -16.02
CA PHE A 17 12.97 -13.79 -14.77
C PHE A 17 11.49 -13.49 -14.59
N ARG A 18 10.85 -12.97 -15.65
CA ARG A 18 9.44 -12.60 -15.59
C ARG A 18 8.55 -13.78 -15.22
N LYS A 19 8.75 -14.93 -15.87
CA LYS A 19 7.96 -16.15 -15.58
C LYS A 19 8.21 -16.64 -14.16
N HIS A 20 9.45 -16.59 -13.70
CA HIS A 20 9.82 -17.00 -12.36
C HIS A 20 9.13 -16.14 -11.29
N TYR A 21 9.19 -14.81 -11.42
CA TYR A 21 8.52 -13.90 -10.49
C TYR A 21 6.99 -14.02 -10.53
N LEU A 22 6.41 -14.19 -11.69
CA LEU A 22 4.97 -14.43 -11.81
C LEU A 22 4.57 -15.74 -11.12
N ALA A 23 5.32 -16.81 -11.32
CA ALA A 23 5.09 -18.08 -10.64
C ALA A 23 5.19 -17.97 -9.11
N LEU A 24 6.12 -17.17 -8.58
CA LEU A 24 6.21 -16.90 -7.14
C LEU A 24 5.00 -16.11 -6.61
N MET A 25 4.50 -15.15 -7.38
CA MET A 25 3.30 -14.41 -7.03
C MET A 25 2.06 -15.33 -7.04
N ASP A 26 1.93 -16.18 -8.04
CA ASP A 26 0.85 -17.18 -8.16
C ASP A 26 0.92 -18.20 -7.02
N LEU A 27 2.12 -18.68 -6.67
CA LEU A 27 2.32 -19.54 -5.52
C LEU A 27 1.78 -18.89 -4.22
N GLY A 28 2.09 -17.61 -4.01
CA GLY A 28 1.62 -16.86 -2.86
C GLY A 28 0.11 -16.59 -2.87
N ALA A 29 -0.48 -16.43 -4.04
CA ALA A 29 -1.90 -16.14 -4.19
C ALA A 29 -2.77 -17.41 -4.06
N VAL A 30 -2.31 -18.54 -4.62
CA VAL A 30 -3.13 -19.74 -4.78
C VAL A 30 -2.80 -20.81 -3.73
N ILE A 31 -1.52 -21.05 -3.47
CA ILE A 31 -1.05 -22.16 -2.62
C ILE A 31 -0.63 -21.66 -1.23
N CYS A 32 0.31 -20.71 -1.15
CA CYS A 32 0.89 -20.24 0.10
C CYS A 32 0.10 -19.08 0.72
N GLN A 33 -1.19 -19.28 0.92
CA GLN A 33 -2.06 -18.26 1.51
C GLN A 33 -1.76 -18.07 3.00
N SER A 34 -1.79 -16.82 3.48
CA SER A 34 -1.37 -16.46 4.84
C SER A 34 -2.22 -17.08 5.96
N ARG A 35 -3.49 -17.43 5.70
CA ARG A 35 -4.41 -18.00 6.71
C ARG A 35 -4.56 -19.50 6.61
N SER A 36 -4.54 -20.03 5.41
CA SER A 36 -4.76 -21.46 5.12
C SER A 36 -3.91 -21.94 3.96
N PRO A 37 -2.59 -22.08 4.16
CA PRO A 37 -1.71 -22.52 3.10
C PRO A 37 -1.92 -24.00 2.77
N SER A 38 -2.04 -24.32 1.49
CA SER A 38 -2.12 -25.69 0.96
C SER A 38 -0.71 -26.27 0.83
N CYS A 39 -0.08 -26.58 1.98
CA CYS A 39 1.32 -27.01 2.02
C CYS A 39 1.59 -28.29 1.26
N ASP A 40 0.63 -29.19 1.20
CA ASP A 40 0.74 -30.50 0.55
C ASP A 40 0.85 -30.36 -0.99
N LEU A 41 0.35 -29.25 -1.54
CA LEU A 41 0.44 -28.91 -2.96
C LEU A 41 1.64 -28.00 -3.27
N CYS A 42 2.41 -27.61 -2.26
CA CYS A 42 3.48 -26.64 -2.44
C CYS A 42 4.76 -27.31 -3.01
N PRO A 43 5.26 -26.89 -4.18
CA PRO A 43 6.48 -27.45 -4.77
C PRO A 43 7.74 -27.19 -3.94
N TRP A 44 7.68 -26.24 -3.00
CA TRP A 44 8.78 -25.90 -2.09
C TRP A 44 8.59 -26.46 -0.66
N GLN A 45 7.67 -27.38 -0.48
CA GLN A 45 7.35 -27.97 0.83
C GLN A 45 8.60 -28.44 1.57
N SER A 46 9.48 -29.20 0.88
CA SER A 46 10.71 -29.79 1.46
C SER A 46 11.77 -28.77 1.88
N LYS A 47 11.71 -27.54 1.35
CA LYS A 47 12.64 -26.44 1.66
C LYS A 47 11.97 -25.30 2.42
N CYS A 48 10.74 -25.51 2.90
CA CYS A 48 9.95 -24.48 3.53
C CYS A 48 10.31 -24.31 5.01
N ARG A 49 11.03 -23.25 5.33
CA ARG A 49 11.42 -22.92 6.70
C ARG A 49 10.25 -22.73 7.67
N TRP A 50 9.11 -22.18 7.18
CA TRP A 50 7.92 -22.01 8.02
C TRP A 50 7.32 -23.36 8.43
N LEU A 51 7.35 -24.34 7.53
CA LEU A 51 6.90 -25.71 7.80
C LEU A 51 7.86 -26.42 8.77
N GLU A 52 9.17 -26.25 8.56
CA GLU A 52 10.23 -26.75 9.41
C GLU A 52 10.11 -26.24 10.85
N LEU A 53 9.74 -24.99 11.03
CA LEU A 53 9.49 -24.35 12.32
C LEU A 53 8.15 -24.75 12.98
N GLY A 54 7.43 -25.74 12.47
CA GLY A 54 6.17 -26.23 13.04
C GLY A 54 4.97 -25.34 12.79
N LYS A 55 4.95 -24.60 11.66
CA LYS A 55 3.82 -23.74 11.26
C LYS A 55 3.43 -22.71 12.35
N PRO A 56 4.34 -21.89 12.84
CA PRO A 56 4.00 -20.92 13.86
C PRO A 56 2.87 -20.01 13.37
N LEU A 57 1.71 -20.09 14.03
CA LEU A 57 0.59 -19.19 13.77
C LEU A 57 1.05 -17.78 14.13
N LEU A 58 1.24 -16.94 13.14
CA LEU A 58 1.30 -15.51 13.37
C LEU A 58 -0.06 -15.10 13.91
N GLN A 59 -0.16 -14.93 15.22
CA GLN A 59 -1.32 -14.30 15.85
C GLN A 59 -1.36 -12.85 15.39
N THR A 60 -1.89 -12.63 14.20
CA THR A 60 -2.28 -11.30 13.79
C THR A 60 -3.50 -10.94 14.63
N SER A 61 -3.28 -10.18 15.69
CA SER A 61 -4.37 -9.49 16.35
C SER A 61 -5.20 -8.84 15.24
N LYS A 62 -6.48 -9.21 15.13
CA LYS A 62 -7.42 -8.54 14.21
C LYS A 62 -7.53 -7.09 14.65
N LYS A 63 -6.63 -6.23 14.21
CA LYS A 63 -6.90 -4.79 14.23
C LYS A 63 -8.17 -4.63 13.40
N GLN A 64 -9.26 -4.26 14.05
CA GLN A 64 -10.46 -3.84 13.33
C GLN A 64 -10.02 -2.77 12.35
N SER A 65 -10.08 -3.11 11.06
CA SER A 65 -9.75 -2.15 10.02
C SER A 65 -10.84 -1.08 10.04
N GLN A 66 -10.45 0.15 10.30
CA GLN A 66 -11.36 1.27 10.19
C GLN A 66 -11.90 1.34 8.75
N PRO A 67 -13.16 1.74 8.56
CA PRO A 67 -13.71 1.97 7.21
C PRO A 67 -12.78 2.87 6.41
N PHE A 68 -12.53 2.54 5.15
CA PHE A 68 -11.59 3.29 4.30
C PHE A 68 -11.89 4.79 4.26
N ALA A 69 -13.19 5.15 4.23
CA ALA A 69 -13.65 6.54 4.23
C ALA A 69 -13.28 7.35 5.50
N SER A 70 -12.92 6.68 6.60
CA SER A 70 -12.48 7.35 7.83
C SER A 70 -10.96 7.54 7.91
N THR A 71 -10.22 7.05 6.92
CA THR A 71 -8.76 7.11 6.91
C THR A 71 -8.22 8.42 6.31
N ALA A 72 -7.08 8.89 6.80
CA ALA A 72 -6.35 10.02 6.20
C ALA A 72 -6.01 9.77 4.72
N ARG A 73 -5.79 8.51 4.32
CA ARG A 73 -5.53 8.12 2.94
C ARG A 73 -6.70 8.46 2.02
N TYR A 74 -7.93 8.21 2.46
CA TYR A 74 -9.14 8.59 1.73
C TYR A 74 -9.21 10.11 1.54
N ALA A 75 -9.06 10.89 2.62
CA ALA A 75 -9.14 12.35 2.56
C ALA A 75 -8.07 12.95 1.62
N ARG A 76 -6.83 12.46 1.71
CA ARG A 76 -5.73 12.89 0.84
C ARG A 76 -5.99 12.55 -0.63
N GLY A 77 -6.48 11.35 -0.91
CA GLY A 77 -6.88 10.94 -2.27
C GLY A 77 -7.97 11.85 -2.85
N ARG A 78 -8.99 12.18 -2.07
CA ARG A 78 -10.05 13.11 -2.47
C ARG A 78 -9.54 14.51 -2.80
N ILE A 79 -8.56 15.02 -2.06
CA ILE A 79 -7.94 16.33 -2.33
C ILE A 79 -7.22 16.30 -3.68
N VAL A 80 -6.37 15.31 -3.89
CA VAL A 80 -5.58 15.19 -5.14
C VAL A 80 -6.52 15.00 -6.35
N ASP A 81 -7.52 14.14 -6.24
CA ASP A 81 -8.48 13.88 -7.30
C ASP A 81 -9.26 15.15 -7.68
N HIS A 82 -9.68 15.93 -6.68
CA HIS A 82 -10.37 17.20 -6.92
C HIS A 82 -9.47 18.23 -7.63
N LEU A 83 -8.20 18.33 -7.24
CA LEU A 83 -7.25 19.25 -7.87
C LEU A 83 -6.86 18.84 -9.30
N ARG A 84 -7.12 17.59 -9.70
CA ARG A 84 -6.96 17.14 -11.09
C ARG A 84 -7.99 17.75 -12.04
N THR A 85 -9.22 17.87 -11.59
CA THR A 85 -10.34 18.39 -12.39
C THR A 85 -10.45 19.91 -12.30
N ASN A 86 -9.89 20.49 -11.24
CA ASN A 86 -10.03 21.91 -10.93
C ASN A 86 -8.65 22.49 -10.56
N PRO A 87 -8.09 23.38 -11.37
CA PRO A 87 -6.66 23.70 -11.30
C PRO A 87 -6.22 24.49 -10.07
N THR A 88 -7.14 25.12 -9.34
CA THR A 88 -6.75 25.92 -8.15
C THR A 88 -7.92 26.05 -7.17
N HIS A 89 -7.66 25.72 -5.89
CA HIS A 89 -8.67 25.85 -4.83
C HIS A 89 -8.09 26.43 -3.54
N THR A 90 -8.91 27.23 -2.86
CA THR A 90 -8.61 27.72 -1.52
C THR A 90 -8.74 26.59 -0.48
N THR A 91 -8.08 26.76 0.66
CA THR A 91 -8.19 25.81 1.78
C THR A 91 -9.63 25.58 2.24
N ASN A 92 -10.48 26.63 2.19
CA ASN A 92 -11.88 26.55 2.60
C ASN A 92 -12.71 25.74 1.63
N GLU A 93 -12.48 25.86 0.33
CA GLU A 93 -13.16 25.07 -0.70
C GLU A 93 -12.80 23.59 -0.54
N ILE A 94 -11.51 23.27 -0.39
CA ILE A 94 -11.05 21.89 -0.14
C ILE A 94 -11.66 21.33 1.16
N ARG A 95 -11.74 22.14 2.21
CA ARG A 95 -12.39 21.74 3.47
C ARG A 95 -13.86 21.34 3.29
N ARG A 96 -14.61 22.05 2.42
CA ARG A 96 -16.02 21.74 2.15
C ARG A 96 -16.23 20.41 1.43
N LEU A 97 -15.26 19.96 0.65
CA LEU A 97 -15.29 18.69 -0.09
C LEU A 97 -15.11 17.46 0.81
N LEU A 98 -14.46 17.64 1.94
CA LEU A 98 -14.15 16.54 2.83
C LEU A 98 -15.32 16.20 3.75
N PRO A 99 -15.53 14.91 4.08
CA PRO A 99 -16.48 14.50 5.11
C PRO A 99 -16.19 15.18 6.45
N SER A 100 -17.21 15.30 7.30
CA SER A 100 -17.15 16.03 8.58
C SER A 100 -16.00 15.61 9.47
N ASN A 101 -15.70 14.31 9.54
CA ASN A 101 -14.60 13.73 10.32
C ASN A 101 -13.19 14.12 9.84
N HIS A 102 -13.05 14.67 8.63
CA HIS A 102 -11.78 15.09 8.05
C HIS A 102 -11.59 16.60 7.95
N LYS A 103 -12.67 17.39 8.13
CA LYS A 103 -12.65 18.85 7.94
C LYS A 103 -11.65 19.56 8.84
N GLU A 104 -11.50 19.13 10.08
CA GLU A 104 -10.58 19.75 11.04
C GLU A 104 -9.10 19.47 10.70
N HIS A 105 -8.85 18.35 10.05
CA HIS A 105 -7.51 17.93 9.66
C HIS A 105 -7.06 18.40 8.27
N THR A 106 -7.90 19.19 7.57
CA THR A 106 -7.61 19.64 6.19
C THR A 106 -6.25 20.30 6.04
N SER A 107 -5.89 21.18 6.97
CA SER A 107 -4.60 21.88 6.94
C SER A 107 -3.40 20.92 7.11
N ILE A 108 -3.56 19.88 7.91
CA ILE A 108 -2.54 18.85 8.13
C ILE A 108 -2.33 18.05 6.84
N TYR A 109 -3.43 17.65 6.19
CA TYR A 109 -3.37 16.92 4.92
C TYR A 109 -2.70 17.73 3.81
N LEU A 110 -3.06 19.01 3.67
CA LEU A 110 -2.49 19.91 2.67
C LEU A 110 -0.98 20.09 2.89
N LYS A 111 -0.55 20.33 4.14
CA LYS A 111 0.88 20.45 4.47
C LYS A 111 1.65 19.15 4.19
N ALA A 112 1.07 17.99 4.50
CA ALA A 112 1.69 16.69 4.23
C ALA A 112 1.84 16.43 2.74
N LEU A 113 0.79 16.68 1.94
CA LEU A 113 0.81 16.53 0.49
C LEU A 113 1.82 17.48 -0.18
N ALA A 114 1.93 18.73 0.31
CA ALA A 114 2.90 19.70 -0.18
C ALA A 114 4.34 19.28 0.16
N LYS A 115 4.57 18.76 1.36
CA LYS A 115 5.89 18.23 1.77
C LYS A 115 6.32 17.03 0.90
N GLU A 116 5.37 16.23 0.44
CA GLU A 116 5.59 15.09 -0.46
C GLU A 116 5.71 15.53 -1.93
N GLY A 117 5.53 16.79 -2.25
CA GLY A 117 5.60 17.31 -3.63
C GLY A 117 4.39 16.95 -4.50
N LEU A 118 3.29 16.50 -3.90
CA LEU A 118 2.08 16.10 -4.63
C LEU A 118 1.15 17.27 -4.95
N ILE A 119 1.24 18.34 -4.20
CA ILE A 119 0.54 19.62 -4.42
C ILE A 119 1.45 20.79 -4.10
N GLU A 120 1.15 21.95 -4.62
CA GLU A 120 1.86 23.19 -4.32
C GLU A 120 0.90 24.30 -3.91
N LYS A 121 1.41 25.28 -3.15
CA LYS A 121 0.65 26.44 -2.71
C LYS A 121 1.07 27.67 -3.50
N ASN A 122 0.17 28.28 -4.23
CA ASN A 122 0.35 29.49 -5.01
C ASN A 122 -0.45 30.67 -4.41
N LYS A 123 -0.31 31.85 -5.00
CA LYS A 123 -1.04 33.06 -4.59
C LYS A 123 -2.57 32.87 -4.65
N LYS A 124 -3.06 32.03 -5.55
CA LYS A 124 -4.52 31.77 -5.77
C LYS A 124 -5.06 30.61 -4.93
N GLY A 125 -4.19 29.76 -4.35
CA GLY A 125 -4.62 28.59 -3.57
C GLY A 125 -3.69 27.39 -3.73
N TRP A 126 -4.27 26.19 -3.69
CA TRP A 126 -3.58 24.91 -3.84
C TRP A 126 -3.80 24.35 -5.25
N SER A 127 -2.76 23.82 -5.87
CA SER A 127 -2.80 23.20 -7.19
C SER A 127 -1.91 21.96 -7.26
N LEU A 128 -2.03 21.18 -8.31
CA LEU A 128 -1.01 20.17 -8.64
C LEU A 128 0.24 20.87 -9.17
N PRO A 129 1.43 20.34 -8.96
CA PRO A 129 2.64 20.80 -9.61
C PRO A 129 2.54 20.58 -11.13
N ASN A 130 3.10 21.53 -11.90
CA ASN A 130 3.16 21.44 -13.36
C ASN A 130 4.19 20.40 -13.80
#